data_6b4cd64fc3db01269ba9e20d5109bd8c
#
_entry.id   6b4cd64fc3db01269ba9e20d5109bd8c
#
_cell.length_a   1.000
_cell.length_b   1.000
_cell.length_c   1.000
_cell.angle_alpha   90.00
_cell.angle_beta   90.00
_cell.angle_gamma   90.00
#
_symmetry.space_group_name_H-M   'P 1'
#
loop_
_entity.id
_entity.type
_entity.pdbx_description
1 polymer ?
#
loop_
_entity_poly.entity_id
_entity_poly.type
_entity_poly.pdbx_seq_one_letter_code
_entity_poly.pdbx_strand_id
1 'polypeptide(L)'
;MKTYKLFILSLFVGIFMSCQAQNKSNEALSVDAFQQQIQQPGVQILDVRTAGEFSNGHIEHALQADWLIPAQFQERVKSIDKDKPLYVYCLSGVRSAAAADWLRNHGYTHVYHLTGGIQAWNQAGKPLVGESKEAQITMQQYTAMVQQSGSVVLVDFGADWCPPCRKMQPVLDALKEKYGSKLNIIRIDAGQQSEIMKQMNLPAIPVFILYKNGKEVFRKNGIVAQSDFEAAIQPNL
;
A
#
# COMPACT_ATOMS: atom_id res chain seq x y z
N MET A 1 32.75 40.38 -72.25
CA MET A 1 32.41 39.00 -71.80
C MET A 1 32.61 38.94 -70.31
N LYS A 2 31.58 39.05 -69.49
CA LYS A 2 31.64 39.01 -68.00
C LYS A 2 31.06 37.64 -67.55
N THR A 3 31.95 36.84 -66.99
CA THR A 3 31.60 35.50 -66.41
C THR A 3 31.11 35.68 -64.98
N TYR A 4 29.84 35.35 -64.73
CA TYR A 4 29.26 35.30 -63.38
C TYR A 4 29.57 33.91 -62.78
N LYS A 5 30.35 33.91 -61.68
CA LYS A 5 30.53 32.72 -60.83
C LYS A 5 29.35 32.61 -59.88
N LEU A 6 28.54 31.55 -60.03
CA LEU A 6 27.46 31.20 -59.13
C LEU A 6 28.08 30.57 -57.86
N PHE A 7 27.93 31.21 -56.70
CA PHE A 7 28.22 30.65 -55.40
C PHE A 7 26.96 29.92 -54.90
N ILE A 8 27.03 28.60 -54.89
CA ILE A 8 25.98 27.78 -54.25
C ILE A 8 26.34 27.68 -52.77
N LEU A 9 25.57 28.39 -51.93
CA LEU A 9 25.65 28.33 -50.48
C LEU A 9 24.80 27.14 -49.98
N SER A 10 25.43 25.99 -49.72
CA SER A 10 24.75 24.82 -49.15
C SER A 10 24.48 25.05 -47.66
N LEU A 11 23.20 25.26 -47.36
CA LEU A 11 22.70 25.38 -45.98
C LEU A 11 22.66 23.98 -45.33
N PHE A 12 23.64 23.68 -44.50
CA PHE A 12 23.67 22.49 -43.65
C PHE A 12 22.70 22.70 -42.47
N VAL A 13 21.49 22.20 -42.57
CA VAL A 13 20.55 22.11 -41.43
C VAL A 13 20.99 20.95 -40.57
N GLY A 14 21.80 21.24 -39.55
CA GLY A 14 22.13 20.30 -38.51
C GLY A 14 20.88 19.99 -37.65
N ILE A 15 20.29 18.82 -37.83
CA ILE A 15 19.28 18.28 -36.91
C ILE A 15 20.02 17.92 -35.62
N PHE A 16 19.97 18.81 -34.62
CA PHE A 16 20.32 18.46 -33.26
C PHE A 16 19.25 17.52 -32.72
N MET A 17 19.45 16.24 -32.88
CA MET A 17 18.76 15.22 -32.12
C MET A 17 19.23 15.33 -30.68
N SER A 18 18.55 16.17 -29.91
CA SER A 18 18.72 16.23 -28.46
C SER A 18 18.25 14.88 -27.89
N CYS A 19 19.19 13.94 -27.70
CA CYS A 19 18.99 12.83 -26.80
C CYS A 19 18.77 13.42 -25.41
N GLN A 20 17.53 13.54 -24.98
CA GLN A 20 17.22 13.69 -23.56
C GLN A 20 17.65 12.39 -22.89
N ALA A 21 18.90 12.35 -22.42
CA ALA A 21 19.31 11.42 -21.41
C ALA A 21 18.43 11.71 -20.20
N GLN A 22 17.38 10.91 -20.00
CA GLN A 22 16.55 10.95 -18.80
C GLN A 22 17.49 10.83 -17.60
N ASN A 23 17.54 11.90 -16.83
CA ASN A 23 18.42 12.08 -15.70
C ASN A 23 18.01 11.09 -14.58
N LYS A 24 18.53 9.84 -14.62
CA LYS A 24 18.33 8.83 -13.57
C LYS A 24 18.83 9.26 -12.18
N SER A 25 19.53 10.40 -12.09
CA SER A 25 20.12 10.89 -10.84
C SER A 25 19.14 11.54 -9.86
N ASN A 26 17.91 11.87 -10.29
CA ASN A 26 16.91 12.54 -9.44
C ASN A 26 15.92 11.61 -8.75
N GLU A 27 16.04 10.30 -8.91
CA GLU A 27 15.08 9.32 -8.41
C GLU A 27 15.48 8.73 -7.04
N ALA A 28 16.79 8.76 -6.74
CA ALA A 28 17.37 8.37 -5.46
C ALA A 28 17.51 9.60 -4.56
N LEU A 29 16.82 9.63 -3.43
CA LEU A 29 16.79 10.77 -2.52
C LEU A 29 17.65 10.51 -1.28
N SER A 30 18.35 11.54 -0.81
CA SER A 30 18.96 11.55 0.52
C SER A 30 17.87 11.52 1.61
N VAL A 31 18.25 11.21 2.85
CA VAL A 31 17.30 11.17 3.99
C VAL A 31 16.56 12.48 4.15
N ASP A 32 17.27 13.62 4.09
CA ASP A 32 16.64 14.93 4.29
C ASP A 32 15.72 15.33 3.12
N ALA A 33 16.13 15.05 1.88
CA ALA A 33 15.26 15.28 0.72
C ALA A 33 14.02 14.38 0.76
N PHE A 34 14.18 13.10 1.11
CA PHE A 34 13.07 12.16 1.27
C PHE A 34 12.10 12.63 2.36
N GLN A 35 12.61 13.03 3.54
CA GLN A 35 11.80 13.56 4.64
C GLN A 35 10.99 14.79 4.23
N GLN A 36 11.62 15.74 3.54
CA GLN A 36 10.95 16.94 3.07
C GLN A 36 9.80 16.63 2.09
N GLN A 37 10.02 15.67 1.21
CA GLN A 37 9.05 15.31 0.19
C GLN A 37 7.86 14.52 0.74
N ILE A 38 8.09 13.59 1.67
CA ILE A 38 6.98 12.80 2.25
C ILE A 38 6.06 13.61 3.18
N GLN A 39 6.44 14.83 3.56
CA GLN A 39 5.59 15.75 4.30
C GLN A 39 4.59 16.51 3.41
N GLN A 40 4.74 16.42 2.09
CA GLN A 40 3.83 17.11 1.18
C GLN A 40 2.47 16.41 1.11
N PRO A 41 1.36 17.16 0.94
CA PRO A 41 0.05 16.56 0.82
C PRO A 41 -0.07 15.72 -0.46
N GLY A 42 -0.83 14.63 -0.40
CA GLY A 42 -1.13 13.79 -1.56
C GLY A 42 -0.05 12.81 -1.98
N VAL A 43 1.09 12.74 -1.27
CA VAL A 43 2.13 11.75 -1.51
C VAL A 43 1.76 10.38 -0.94
N GLN A 44 2.38 9.35 -1.47
CA GLN A 44 2.26 7.98 -1.00
C GLN A 44 3.64 7.46 -0.58
N ILE A 45 3.71 6.73 0.52
CA ILE A 45 4.95 6.14 1.03
C ILE A 45 4.80 4.62 1.00
N LEU A 46 5.80 3.91 0.49
CA LEU A 46 5.78 2.46 0.36
C LEU A 46 7.03 1.83 0.97
N ASP A 47 6.82 1.03 2.00
CA ASP A 47 7.82 0.13 2.55
C ASP A 47 7.78 -1.20 1.79
N VAL A 48 8.90 -1.55 1.16
CA VAL A 48 8.99 -2.81 0.41
C VAL A 48 9.74 -3.91 1.18
N ARG A 49 9.80 -3.77 2.52
CA ARG A 49 10.32 -4.78 3.43
C ARG A 49 9.26 -5.85 3.73
N THR A 50 9.68 -6.89 4.44
CA THR A 50 8.75 -7.90 4.96
C THR A 50 7.80 -7.31 6.00
N ALA A 51 6.66 -7.95 6.23
CA ALA A 51 5.71 -7.51 7.26
C ALA A 51 6.33 -7.52 8.67
N GLY A 52 7.22 -8.46 8.97
CA GLY A 52 7.96 -8.51 10.24
C GLY A 52 8.94 -7.36 10.41
N GLU A 53 9.67 -6.96 9.34
CA GLU A 53 10.53 -5.77 9.38
C GLU A 53 9.71 -4.49 9.57
N PHE A 54 8.54 -4.41 8.94
CA PHE A 54 7.62 -3.28 9.02
C PHE A 54 7.06 -3.10 10.44
N SER A 55 6.60 -4.18 11.07
CA SER A 55 6.00 -4.13 12.42
C SER A 55 7.01 -3.76 13.52
N ASN A 56 8.30 -3.97 13.28
CA ASN A 56 9.39 -3.57 14.19
C ASN A 56 9.79 -2.09 14.07
N GLY A 57 9.01 -1.30 13.33
CA GLY A 57 9.23 0.13 13.15
C GLY A 57 9.27 0.51 11.67
N HIS A 58 8.51 1.54 11.30
CA HIS A 58 8.38 2.03 9.92
C HIS A 58 8.19 3.54 9.89
N ILE A 59 8.37 4.16 8.72
CA ILE A 59 8.08 5.59 8.51
C ILE A 59 6.57 5.79 8.59
N GLU A 60 6.15 6.80 9.33
CA GLU A 60 4.74 7.11 9.55
C GLU A 60 3.97 7.22 8.22
N HIS A 61 2.74 6.76 8.19
CA HIS A 61 1.85 6.68 7.02
C HIS A 61 2.33 5.77 5.87
N ALA A 62 3.41 5.01 6.05
CA ALA A 62 3.87 4.09 5.03
C ALA A 62 2.87 2.93 4.82
N LEU A 63 2.64 2.63 3.54
CA LEU A 63 2.01 1.40 3.09
C LEU A 63 3.07 0.30 3.02
N GLN A 64 2.67 -0.98 3.06
CA GLN A 64 3.61 -2.09 2.98
C GLN A 64 3.25 -3.03 1.82
N ALA A 65 4.29 -3.42 1.04
CA ALA A 65 4.19 -4.49 0.04
C ALA A 65 5.55 -5.20 -0.06
N ASP A 66 5.60 -6.48 0.27
CA ASP A 66 6.85 -7.23 0.36
C ASP A 66 7.44 -7.52 -1.03
N TRP A 67 8.57 -6.87 -1.35
CA TRP A 67 9.30 -7.08 -2.61
C TRP A 67 9.81 -8.51 -2.78
N LEU A 68 10.06 -9.23 -1.69
CA LEU A 68 10.56 -10.61 -1.72
C LEU A 68 9.46 -11.64 -2.05
N ILE A 69 8.19 -11.21 -2.04
CA ILE A 69 7.04 -12.03 -2.42
C ILE A 69 6.35 -11.40 -3.63
N PRO A 70 6.80 -11.69 -4.88
CA PRO A 70 6.37 -10.97 -6.08
C PRO A 70 4.85 -10.94 -6.27
N ALA A 71 4.15 -12.04 -6.02
CA ALA A 71 2.69 -12.09 -6.15
C ALA A 71 1.98 -11.15 -5.17
N GLN A 72 2.43 -11.09 -3.91
CA GLN A 72 1.89 -10.18 -2.90
C GLN A 72 2.21 -8.73 -3.23
N PHE A 73 3.46 -8.44 -3.62
CA PHE A 73 3.89 -7.09 -4.02
C PHE A 73 3.02 -6.57 -5.17
N GLN A 74 2.92 -7.34 -6.26
CA GLN A 74 2.15 -6.95 -7.45
C GLN A 74 0.67 -6.74 -7.13
N GLU A 75 0.07 -7.59 -6.29
CA GLU A 75 -1.33 -7.44 -5.90
C GLU A 75 -1.55 -6.17 -5.05
N ARG A 76 -0.69 -5.92 -4.07
CA ARG A 76 -0.82 -4.76 -3.19
C ARG A 76 -0.61 -3.43 -3.91
N VAL A 77 0.39 -3.35 -4.80
CA VAL A 77 0.67 -2.09 -5.50
C VAL A 77 -0.42 -1.70 -6.50
N LYS A 78 -1.24 -2.63 -7.02
CA LYS A 78 -2.44 -2.28 -7.83
C LYS A 78 -3.38 -1.31 -7.11
N SER A 79 -3.33 -1.28 -5.80
CA SER A 79 -4.15 -0.41 -4.96
C SER A 79 -3.52 0.96 -4.70
N ILE A 80 -2.31 1.22 -5.17
CA ILE A 80 -1.61 2.49 -5.08
C ILE A 80 -1.92 3.32 -6.32
N ASP A 81 -2.15 4.61 -6.14
CA ASP A 81 -2.44 5.55 -7.23
C ASP A 81 -1.17 5.77 -8.07
N LYS A 82 -1.27 5.54 -9.38
CA LYS A 82 -0.11 5.59 -10.30
C LYS A 82 0.31 7.02 -10.65
N ASP A 83 -0.59 7.97 -10.53
CA ASP A 83 -0.38 9.34 -10.94
C ASP A 83 0.14 10.24 -9.80
N LYS A 84 0.09 9.73 -8.55
CA LYS A 84 0.59 10.43 -7.37
C LYS A 84 2.06 10.13 -7.09
N PRO A 85 2.81 11.08 -6.51
CA PRO A 85 4.17 10.83 -6.07
C PRO A 85 4.25 9.65 -5.09
N LEU A 86 5.15 8.70 -5.37
CA LEU A 86 5.36 7.49 -4.60
C LEU A 86 6.81 7.41 -4.12
N TYR A 87 6.99 7.39 -2.80
CA TYR A 87 8.26 7.36 -2.13
C TYR A 87 8.51 5.98 -1.53
N VAL A 88 9.48 5.26 -2.09
CA VAL A 88 9.74 3.85 -1.79
C VAL A 88 10.97 3.70 -0.91
N TYR A 89 10.91 2.90 0.13
CA TYR A 89 12.07 2.55 0.92
C TYR A 89 12.10 1.06 1.29
N CYS A 90 13.30 0.60 1.65
CA CYS A 90 13.51 -0.74 2.20
C CYS A 90 14.54 -0.67 3.35
N LEU A 91 15.21 -1.77 3.68
CA LEU A 91 16.21 -1.79 4.74
C LEU A 91 17.44 -0.94 4.41
N SER A 92 18.08 -1.18 3.24
CA SER A 92 19.37 -0.61 2.86
C SER A 92 19.37 0.16 1.53
N GLY A 93 18.21 0.32 0.88
CA GLY A 93 18.07 0.99 -0.42
C GLY A 93 18.09 0.06 -1.64
N VAL A 94 18.60 -1.16 -1.54
CA VAL A 94 18.72 -2.10 -2.68
C VAL A 94 17.37 -2.59 -3.19
N ARG A 95 16.53 -3.14 -2.30
CA ARG A 95 15.18 -3.61 -2.66
C ARG A 95 14.31 -2.47 -3.18
N SER A 96 14.39 -1.29 -2.56
CA SER A 96 13.58 -0.13 -2.96
C SER A 96 14.01 0.45 -4.31
N ALA A 97 15.28 0.42 -4.67
CA ALA A 97 15.74 0.81 -6.01
C ALA A 97 15.15 -0.12 -7.08
N ALA A 98 15.25 -1.44 -6.89
CA ALA A 98 14.69 -2.44 -7.80
C ALA A 98 13.15 -2.35 -7.90
N ALA A 99 12.47 -2.15 -6.76
CA ALA A 99 11.02 -1.97 -6.72
C ALA A 99 10.59 -0.67 -7.43
N ALA A 100 11.33 0.42 -7.26
CA ALA A 100 11.08 1.69 -7.95
C ALA A 100 11.23 1.56 -9.47
N ASP A 101 12.27 0.86 -9.94
CA ASP A 101 12.44 0.55 -11.36
C ASP A 101 11.27 -0.27 -11.91
N TRP A 102 10.85 -1.29 -11.17
CA TRP A 102 9.71 -2.11 -11.56
C TRP A 102 8.41 -1.28 -11.63
N LEU A 103 8.15 -0.45 -10.64
CA LEU A 103 6.96 0.42 -10.55
C LEU A 103 6.90 1.39 -11.75
N ARG A 104 8.01 2.06 -12.08
CA ARG A 104 8.10 2.94 -13.27
C ARG A 104 7.79 2.19 -14.56
N ASN A 105 8.32 0.98 -14.73
CA ASN A 105 8.06 0.14 -15.89
C ASN A 105 6.60 -0.38 -15.95
N HIS A 106 5.83 -0.24 -14.85
CA HIS A 106 4.42 -0.62 -14.76
C HIS A 106 3.46 0.58 -14.68
N GLY A 107 3.95 1.78 -15.09
CA GLY A 107 3.14 2.96 -15.31
C GLY A 107 2.95 3.86 -14.07
N TYR A 108 3.77 3.73 -13.04
CA TYR A 108 3.84 4.71 -11.95
C TYR A 108 4.74 5.87 -12.40
N THR A 109 4.20 7.09 -12.48
CA THR A 109 4.86 8.21 -13.17
C THR A 109 5.92 8.92 -12.32
N HIS A 110 5.73 8.98 -11.01
CA HIS A 110 6.57 9.75 -10.08
C HIS A 110 7.08 8.87 -8.94
N VAL A 111 8.08 8.03 -9.19
CA VAL A 111 8.60 7.07 -8.21
C VAL A 111 10.02 7.45 -7.80
N TYR A 112 10.19 7.65 -6.50
CA TYR A 112 11.45 7.99 -5.84
C TYR A 112 11.81 6.94 -4.81
N HIS A 113 13.10 6.76 -4.50
CA HIS A 113 13.50 5.83 -3.45
C HIS A 113 14.53 6.43 -2.48
N LEU A 114 14.50 5.96 -1.23
CA LEU A 114 15.40 6.41 -0.17
C LEU A 114 16.77 5.73 -0.30
N THR A 115 17.81 6.52 -0.52
CA THR A 115 19.20 6.06 -0.49
C THR A 115 19.57 5.57 0.92
N GLY A 116 20.14 4.38 1.02
CA GLY A 116 20.51 3.77 2.30
C GLY A 116 19.33 3.23 3.12
N GLY A 117 18.09 3.41 2.63
CA GLY A 117 16.87 2.86 3.23
C GLY A 117 16.63 3.32 4.66
N ILE A 118 15.83 2.52 5.42
CA ILE A 118 15.49 2.83 6.80
C ILE A 118 16.71 2.79 7.75
N GLN A 119 17.79 2.12 7.36
CA GLN A 119 19.04 2.17 8.11
C GLN A 119 19.62 3.58 8.11
N ALA A 120 19.70 4.24 6.95
CA ALA A 120 20.16 5.63 6.86
C ALA A 120 19.19 6.60 7.57
N TRP A 121 17.89 6.35 7.48
CA TRP A 121 16.84 7.10 8.20
C TRP A 121 17.07 7.05 9.72
N ASN A 122 17.31 5.84 10.28
CA ASN A 122 17.58 5.64 11.70
C ASN A 122 18.92 6.28 12.13
N GLN A 123 19.97 6.14 11.32
CA GLN A 123 21.26 6.78 11.60
C GLN A 123 21.19 8.31 11.63
N ALA A 124 20.28 8.89 10.85
CA ALA A 124 19.98 10.33 10.88
C ALA A 124 19.04 10.73 12.05
N GLY A 125 18.68 9.82 12.95
CA GLY A 125 17.84 10.10 14.12
C GLY A 125 16.40 10.45 13.76
N LYS A 126 15.90 10.05 12.58
CA LYS A 126 14.53 10.36 12.14
C LYS A 126 13.52 9.40 12.81
N PRO A 127 12.28 9.88 13.10
CA PRO A 127 11.29 9.10 13.85
C PRO A 127 10.75 7.91 13.08
N LEU A 128 10.41 6.85 13.82
CA LEU A 128 9.66 5.69 13.36
C LEU A 128 8.41 5.51 14.22
N VAL A 129 7.42 4.81 13.67
CA VAL A 129 6.20 4.36 14.34
C VAL A 129 6.08 2.84 14.25
N GLY A 130 5.17 2.22 15.01
CA GLY A 130 4.85 0.79 14.89
C GLY A 130 5.48 -0.12 15.95
N GLU A 131 6.18 0.42 16.94
CA GLU A 131 6.77 -0.38 18.05
C GLU A 131 5.75 -0.76 19.15
N SER A 132 4.51 -0.24 19.12
CA SER A 132 3.52 -0.57 20.13
C SER A 132 2.99 -2.00 19.95
N LYS A 133 3.16 -2.82 20.97
CA LYS A 133 2.59 -4.18 21.02
C LYS A 133 1.26 -4.12 21.75
N GLU A 134 0.17 -4.18 21.02
CA GLU A 134 -1.15 -4.39 21.59
C GLU A 134 -1.26 -5.78 22.21
N ALA A 135 -2.10 -5.92 23.25
CA ALA A 135 -2.41 -7.24 23.81
C ALA A 135 -3.08 -8.12 22.75
N GLN A 136 -2.61 -9.35 22.61
CA GLN A 136 -3.16 -10.28 21.62
C GLN A 136 -4.60 -10.69 21.99
N ILE A 137 -5.50 -10.63 21.00
CA ILE A 137 -6.87 -11.12 21.13
C ILE A 137 -6.82 -12.65 21.20
N THR A 138 -7.34 -13.21 22.29
CA THR A 138 -7.49 -14.67 22.41
C THR A 138 -8.68 -15.17 21.58
N MET A 139 -8.68 -16.47 21.19
CA MET A 139 -9.81 -17.06 20.48
C MET A 139 -11.11 -16.97 21.30
N GLN A 140 -11.04 -17.04 22.63
CA GLN A 140 -12.20 -16.85 23.50
C GLN A 140 -12.79 -15.42 23.37
N GLN A 141 -11.93 -14.39 23.40
CA GLN A 141 -12.36 -13.00 23.22
C GLN A 141 -12.92 -12.77 21.81
N TYR A 142 -12.27 -13.32 20.78
CA TYR A 142 -12.76 -13.28 19.41
C TYR A 142 -14.16 -13.91 19.29
N THR A 143 -14.34 -15.12 19.84
CA THR A 143 -15.62 -15.83 19.84
C THR A 143 -16.72 -14.99 20.53
N ALA A 144 -16.42 -14.36 21.66
CA ALA A 144 -17.35 -13.49 22.35
C ALA A 144 -17.76 -12.27 21.52
N MET A 145 -16.81 -11.69 20.74
CA MET A 145 -17.10 -10.55 19.86
C MET A 145 -18.10 -10.91 18.76
N VAL A 146 -18.01 -12.12 18.17
CA VAL A 146 -18.86 -12.53 17.05
C VAL A 146 -20.17 -13.19 17.49
N GLN A 147 -20.31 -13.56 18.77
CA GLN A 147 -21.50 -14.20 19.33
C GLN A 147 -22.60 -13.24 19.82
N GLN A 148 -22.50 -11.95 19.51
CA GLN A 148 -23.52 -10.97 19.92
C GLN A 148 -24.90 -11.37 19.39
N SER A 149 -25.82 -11.69 20.32
CA SER A 149 -27.15 -12.18 20.00
C SER A 149 -27.95 -11.18 19.18
N GLY A 150 -28.60 -11.66 18.12
CA GLY A 150 -29.52 -10.89 17.28
C GLY A 150 -28.86 -9.99 16.24
N SER A 151 -27.51 -9.85 16.26
CA SER A 151 -26.79 -9.01 15.29
C SER A 151 -26.11 -9.84 14.21
N VAL A 152 -25.98 -9.20 13.04
CA VAL A 152 -25.07 -9.63 12.00
C VAL A 152 -23.73 -8.94 12.26
N VAL A 153 -22.65 -9.70 12.35
CA VAL A 153 -21.32 -9.19 12.65
C VAL A 153 -20.41 -9.41 11.45
N LEU A 154 -19.86 -8.32 10.89
CA LEU A 154 -18.83 -8.37 9.86
C LEU A 154 -17.46 -8.10 10.51
N VAL A 155 -16.57 -9.06 10.46
CA VAL A 155 -15.19 -8.88 10.92
C VAL A 155 -14.31 -8.55 9.73
N ASP A 156 -13.62 -7.39 9.81
CA ASP A 156 -12.58 -6.93 8.89
C ASP A 156 -11.20 -7.20 9.50
N PHE A 157 -10.50 -8.19 8.98
CA PHE A 157 -9.08 -8.38 9.26
C PHE A 157 -8.28 -7.57 8.27
N GLY A 158 -7.85 -6.39 8.69
CA GLY A 158 -7.15 -5.42 7.86
C GLY A 158 -6.04 -4.72 8.62
N ALA A 159 -5.37 -3.78 7.97
CA ALA A 159 -4.40 -2.89 8.58
C ALA A 159 -4.28 -1.58 7.79
N ASP A 160 -3.91 -0.48 8.45
CA ASP A 160 -3.83 0.84 7.81
C ASP A 160 -2.70 0.94 6.78
N TRP A 161 -1.66 0.14 6.94
CA TRP A 161 -0.53 0.05 6.02
C TRP A 161 -0.78 -0.87 4.80
N CYS A 162 -1.93 -1.54 4.74
CA CYS A 162 -2.27 -2.49 3.68
C CYS A 162 -3.04 -1.76 2.57
N PRO A 163 -2.46 -1.58 1.35
CA PRO A 163 -3.10 -0.83 0.27
C PRO A 163 -4.48 -1.35 -0.14
N PRO A 164 -4.71 -2.67 -0.33
CA PRO A 164 -6.05 -3.15 -0.65
C PRO A 164 -7.04 -2.97 0.52
N CYS A 165 -6.60 -3.03 1.79
CA CYS A 165 -7.46 -2.78 2.95
C CYS A 165 -7.98 -1.33 2.93
N ARG A 166 -7.13 -0.36 2.61
CA ARG A 166 -7.52 1.05 2.48
C ARG A 166 -8.55 1.29 1.37
N LYS A 167 -8.45 0.55 0.25
CA LYS A 167 -9.47 0.60 -0.82
C LYS A 167 -10.83 0.07 -0.38
N MET A 168 -10.86 -0.83 0.59
CA MET A 168 -12.11 -1.38 1.12
C MET A 168 -12.80 -0.44 2.13
N GLN A 169 -12.09 0.52 2.72
CA GLN A 169 -12.67 1.42 3.73
C GLN A 169 -13.94 2.13 3.27
N PRO A 170 -14.02 2.75 2.07
CA PRO A 170 -15.26 3.38 1.60
C PRO A 170 -16.43 2.40 1.47
N VAL A 171 -16.16 1.13 1.12
CA VAL A 171 -17.19 0.09 1.04
C VAL A 171 -17.72 -0.26 2.44
N LEU A 172 -16.83 -0.40 3.43
CA LEU A 172 -17.22 -0.67 4.81
C LEU A 172 -18.01 0.50 5.41
N ASP A 173 -17.61 1.73 5.12
CA ASP A 173 -18.32 2.94 5.56
C ASP A 173 -19.72 3.02 4.96
N ALA A 174 -19.88 2.72 3.67
CA ALA A 174 -21.19 2.65 3.00
C ALA A 174 -22.09 1.53 3.58
N LEU A 175 -21.53 0.37 3.91
CA LEU A 175 -22.28 -0.70 4.58
C LEU A 175 -22.74 -0.29 5.98
N LYS A 176 -21.86 0.37 6.75
CA LYS A 176 -22.17 0.88 8.08
C LYS A 176 -23.29 1.92 8.04
N GLU A 177 -23.23 2.84 7.07
CA GLU A 177 -24.30 3.84 6.86
C GLU A 177 -25.63 3.16 6.46
N LYS A 178 -25.60 2.25 5.49
CA LYS A 178 -26.79 1.56 4.97
C LYS A 178 -27.52 0.71 5.99
N TYR A 179 -26.79 -0.05 6.80
CA TYR A 179 -27.37 -1.04 7.71
C TYR A 179 -27.49 -0.57 9.17
N GLY A 180 -26.76 0.49 9.55
CA GLY A 180 -26.81 1.08 10.89
C GLY A 180 -26.61 0.04 11.99
N SER A 181 -27.49 0.02 12.98
CA SER A 181 -27.42 -0.91 14.12
C SER A 181 -27.69 -2.38 13.79
N LYS A 182 -28.15 -2.69 12.56
CA LYS A 182 -28.41 -4.07 12.12
C LYS A 182 -27.12 -4.83 11.74
N LEU A 183 -26.04 -4.10 11.44
CA LEU A 183 -24.73 -4.65 11.10
C LEU A 183 -23.67 -4.10 12.05
N ASN A 184 -23.06 -4.96 12.83
CA ASN A 184 -21.88 -4.61 13.62
C ASN A 184 -20.62 -4.90 12.81
N ILE A 185 -19.79 -3.88 12.53
CA ILE A 185 -18.50 -4.05 11.85
C ILE A 185 -17.40 -3.97 12.90
N ILE A 186 -16.65 -5.07 13.06
CA ILE A 186 -15.51 -5.19 13.96
C ILE A 186 -14.23 -5.21 13.11
N ARG A 187 -13.34 -4.25 13.33
CA ARG A 187 -12.02 -4.25 12.71
C ARG A 187 -10.99 -4.86 13.64
N ILE A 188 -10.19 -5.78 13.10
CA ILE A 188 -9.05 -6.40 13.78
C ILE A 188 -7.79 -6.01 13.01
N ASP A 189 -6.86 -5.30 13.67
CA ASP A 189 -5.57 -4.96 13.08
C ASP A 189 -4.69 -6.20 12.96
N ALA A 190 -4.61 -6.74 11.76
CA ALA A 190 -3.85 -7.94 11.45
C ALA A 190 -2.33 -7.76 11.65
N GLY A 191 -1.84 -6.51 11.65
CA GLY A 191 -0.44 -6.20 11.93
C GLY A 191 -0.10 -6.32 13.40
N GLN A 192 -1.07 -6.06 14.29
CA GLN A 192 -0.91 -6.13 15.74
C GLN A 192 -1.36 -7.48 16.30
N GLN A 193 -2.33 -8.14 15.67
CA GLN A 193 -3.04 -9.32 16.18
C GLN A 193 -2.60 -10.63 15.48
N SER A 194 -1.28 -10.90 15.47
CA SER A 194 -0.68 -12.03 14.75
C SER A 194 -1.16 -13.40 15.23
N GLU A 195 -1.45 -13.56 16.53
CA GLU A 195 -1.87 -14.85 17.09
C GLU A 195 -3.26 -15.25 16.60
N ILE A 196 -4.23 -14.32 16.58
CA ILE A 196 -5.56 -14.63 16.06
C ILE A 196 -5.52 -14.89 14.55
N MET A 197 -4.68 -14.17 13.80
CA MET A 197 -4.46 -14.43 12.37
C MET A 197 -3.99 -15.85 12.11
N LYS A 198 -3.03 -16.33 12.91
CA LYS A 198 -2.49 -17.68 12.83
C LYS A 198 -3.55 -18.74 13.19
N GLN A 199 -4.26 -18.57 14.32
CA GLN A 199 -5.29 -19.50 14.77
C GLN A 199 -6.46 -19.60 13.79
N MET A 200 -6.83 -18.51 13.14
CA MET A 200 -7.86 -18.46 12.11
C MET A 200 -7.38 -18.89 10.72
N ASN A 201 -6.09 -19.25 10.58
CA ASN A 201 -5.43 -19.62 9.32
C ASN A 201 -5.61 -18.55 8.23
N LEU A 202 -5.31 -17.28 8.56
CA LEU A 202 -5.43 -16.13 7.68
C LEU A 202 -4.03 -15.68 7.21
N PRO A 203 -3.53 -16.18 6.07
CA PRO A 203 -2.15 -15.92 5.61
C PRO A 203 -1.97 -14.53 4.98
N ALA A 204 -3.05 -13.85 4.63
CA ALA A 204 -3.03 -12.56 3.95
C ALA A 204 -4.22 -11.69 4.37
N ILE A 205 -4.14 -10.38 4.08
CA ILE A 205 -5.18 -9.37 4.31
C ILE A 205 -5.46 -8.55 3.05
N PRO A 206 -6.66 -7.97 2.91
CA PRO A 206 -7.80 -8.05 3.84
C PRO A 206 -8.55 -9.39 3.77
N VAL A 207 -9.17 -9.76 4.89
CA VAL A 207 -10.13 -10.87 4.98
C VAL A 207 -11.39 -10.38 5.67
N PHE A 208 -12.53 -10.70 5.09
CA PHE A 208 -13.85 -10.33 5.62
C PHE A 208 -14.63 -11.60 5.97
N ILE A 209 -15.14 -11.65 7.20
CA ILE A 209 -15.93 -12.79 7.68
C ILE A 209 -17.24 -12.27 8.27
N LEU A 210 -18.38 -12.76 7.74
CA LEU A 210 -19.69 -12.41 8.24
C LEU A 210 -20.22 -13.51 9.15
N TYR A 211 -20.73 -13.12 10.30
CA TYR A 211 -21.32 -14.00 11.28
C TYR A 211 -22.80 -13.66 11.51
N LYS A 212 -23.61 -14.69 11.69
CA LYS A 212 -24.97 -14.60 12.24
C LYS A 212 -25.06 -15.48 13.47
N ASN A 213 -25.36 -14.90 14.64
CA ASN A 213 -25.43 -15.62 15.93
C ASN A 213 -24.16 -16.48 16.19
N GLY A 214 -22.98 -15.93 15.92
CA GLY A 214 -21.69 -16.61 16.09
C GLY A 214 -21.35 -17.67 15.04
N LYS A 215 -22.23 -17.94 14.07
CA LYS A 215 -21.96 -18.87 12.98
C LYS A 215 -21.47 -18.11 11.74
N GLU A 216 -20.34 -18.53 11.18
CA GLU A 216 -19.82 -17.99 9.93
C GLU A 216 -20.79 -18.29 8.77
N VAL A 217 -21.21 -17.25 8.05
CA VAL A 217 -22.15 -17.34 6.91
C VAL A 217 -21.53 -16.86 5.60
N PHE A 218 -20.39 -16.15 5.67
CA PHE A 218 -19.69 -15.67 4.48
C PHE A 218 -18.22 -15.42 4.82
N ARG A 219 -17.31 -15.67 3.86
CA ARG A 219 -15.87 -15.34 3.95
C ARG A 219 -15.36 -14.93 2.58
N LYS A 220 -14.62 -13.82 2.51
CA LYS A 220 -13.91 -13.37 1.29
C LYS A 220 -12.54 -12.77 1.64
N ASN A 221 -11.61 -12.93 0.72
CA ASN A 221 -10.27 -12.38 0.79
C ASN A 221 -10.05 -11.33 -0.30
N GLY A 222 -9.22 -10.33 -0.05
CA GLY A 222 -8.86 -9.30 -1.02
C GLY A 222 -9.94 -8.24 -1.23
N ILE A 223 -9.96 -7.62 -2.41
CA ILE A 223 -10.96 -6.62 -2.78
C ILE A 223 -12.30 -7.31 -3.05
N VAL A 224 -13.35 -6.83 -2.39
CA VAL A 224 -14.71 -7.39 -2.46
C VAL A 224 -15.66 -6.29 -2.93
N ALA A 225 -16.53 -6.61 -3.88
CA ALA A 225 -17.56 -5.67 -4.32
C ALA A 225 -18.60 -5.44 -3.21
N GLN A 226 -19.13 -4.22 -3.10
CA GLN A 226 -20.17 -3.89 -2.13
C GLN A 226 -21.40 -4.80 -2.30
N SER A 227 -21.79 -5.14 -3.54
CA SER A 227 -22.89 -6.04 -3.85
C SER A 227 -22.73 -7.44 -3.27
N ASP A 228 -21.49 -7.96 -3.17
CA ASP A 228 -21.24 -9.28 -2.60
C ASP A 228 -21.51 -9.29 -1.08
N PHE A 229 -21.10 -8.21 -0.39
CA PHE A 229 -21.44 -8.03 1.03
C PHE A 229 -22.94 -7.90 1.21
N GLU A 230 -23.61 -7.09 0.40
CA GLU A 230 -25.06 -6.88 0.50
C GLU A 230 -25.84 -8.19 0.27
N ALA A 231 -25.43 -8.98 -0.72
CA ALA A 231 -26.01 -10.30 -0.99
C ALA A 231 -25.83 -11.27 0.20
N ALA A 232 -24.72 -11.17 0.94
CA ALA A 232 -24.50 -12.00 2.13
C ALA A 232 -25.19 -11.44 3.38
N ILE A 233 -25.32 -10.13 3.53
CA ILE A 233 -25.94 -9.50 4.71
C ILE A 233 -27.46 -9.61 4.68
N GLN A 234 -28.11 -9.31 3.54
CA GLN A 234 -29.56 -9.22 3.41
C GLN A 234 -30.32 -10.42 3.96
N PRO A 235 -29.98 -11.69 3.60
CA PRO A 235 -30.70 -12.86 4.10
C PRO A 235 -30.46 -13.17 5.58
N ASN A 236 -29.52 -12.47 6.22
CA ASN A 236 -29.13 -12.68 7.61
C ASN A 236 -29.58 -11.56 8.56
N LEU A 237 -30.25 -10.52 8.07
CA LEU A 237 -30.86 -9.46 8.89
C LEU A 237 -32.19 -9.92 9.58
#